data_6a589eb10b684f857752bf1f4282e3ec
#
_entry.id   6a589eb10b684f857752bf1f4282e3ec
#
_cell.length_a   1.000
_cell.length_b   1.000
_cell.length_c   1.000
_cell.angle_alpha   90.00
_cell.angle_beta   90.00
_cell.angle_gamma   90.00
#
_symmetry.space_group_name_H-M   'P 1'
#
loop_
_entity.id
_entity.type
_entity.pdbx_description
1 polymer ?
#
loop_
_entity_poly.entity_id
_entity_poly.type
_entity_poly.pdbx_seq_one_letter_code
_entity_poly.pdbx_strand_id
1 'polypeptide(L)'
;MELTISHGLKINNIMREDLTKINNTRYSLEKIFPDAQDFLPLLGTDYVEFYVGNAKQSAHFYKTAFGFQSYAYKGLETGSRDSVSYALKQDKIVLVLTTPLNSKSPINDHLVKHGDGVKVIALWVDDARKAYEETTSRGAKSYMEPFVEKDEFGEVVRAGIYTYGETVHMFVERKNYKGNFLPGFVPLKSDYNPESVGLKYIDHMVGNVGWGQMNKWVKWYEDVMGFVNFLSFDDKQIHTEYSALMSKVMSNGNGRIKFPINEPAKAAKKSQIEEYLDFYEDSGVQHLALTTDDIVKTVAQLKLRGIEFLPPPPQAYYDEIPGRLGVHMDIMKEDIKELQRLSILVDADEDGYLLQIFTKPVEDRPTLFFEIIQRMGAQGFGAGNFKALFESIEREQANRGTL
;
A
#
# COMPACT_ATOMS: atom_id res chain seq x y z
N MET A 1 15.30 26.29 16.61
CA MET A 1 13.95 26.28 16.00
C MET A 1 13.91 26.92 14.61
N GLU A 2 14.73 27.94 14.31
CA GLU A 2 14.81 28.54 12.97
C GLU A 2 15.57 27.73 11.90
N LEU A 3 16.51 26.87 12.27
CA LEU A 3 17.29 26.04 11.35
C LEU A 3 16.46 24.93 10.66
N THR A 4 15.47 24.36 11.35
CA THR A 4 14.62 23.27 10.82
C THR A 4 13.63 23.78 9.78
N ILE A 5 13.09 24.99 9.96
CA ILE A 5 12.14 25.62 9.03
C ILE A 5 12.86 26.05 7.73
N SER A 6 14.10 26.51 7.83
CA SER A 6 14.92 26.91 6.69
C SER A 6 15.33 25.71 5.80
N HIS A 7 15.54 24.54 6.39
CA HIS A 7 15.85 23.30 5.64
C HIS A 7 14.64 22.76 4.89
N GLY A 8 13.47 22.71 5.51
CA GLY A 8 12.23 22.28 4.85
C GLY A 8 11.86 23.16 3.65
N LEU A 9 12.02 24.49 3.76
CA LEU A 9 11.78 25.46 2.69
C LEU A 9 12.81 25.35 1.56
N LYS A 10 14.09 25.08 1.86
CA LYS A 10 15.13 24.84 0.86
C LYS A 10 14.90 23.52 0.12
N ILE A 11 14.50 22.47 0.81
CA ILE A 11 14.13 21.17 0.22
C ILE A 11 12.98 21.35 -0.78
N ASN A 12 11.91 22.06 -0.40
CA ASN A 12 10.77 22.30 -1.28
C ASN A 12 11.11 23.18 -2.51
N ASN A 13 12.02 24.12 -2.39
CA ASN A 13 12.43 24.98 -3.52
C ASN A 13 13.40 24.27 -4.49
N ILE A 14 14.33 23.47 -3.98
CA ILE A 14 15.23 22.64 -4.81
C ILE A 14 14.39 21.57 -5.56
N MET A 15 13.41 20.95 -4.90
CA MET A 15 12.53 19.96 -5.53
C MET A 15 11.64 20.54 -6.64
N ARG A 16 11.30 21.83 -6.62
CA ARG A 16 10.49 22.46 -7.68
C ARG A 16 11.29 22.80 -8.95
N GLU A 17 12.60 23.07 -8.84
CA GLU A 17 13.41 23.51 -9.98
C GLU A 17 14.23 22.37 -10.63
N ASP A 18 14.55 21.29 -9.91
CA ASP A 18 15.48 20.26 -10.37
C ASP A 18 14.89 18.83 -10.48
N LEU A 19 13.63 18.58 -10.10
CA LEU A 19 12.98 17.26 -10.25
C LEU A 19 12.89 16.78 -11.71
N THR A 20 13.01 17.69 -12.67
CA THR A 20 13.14 17.38 -14.10
C THR A 20 14.55 16.96 -14.50
N LYS A 21 15.55 17.11 -13.61
CA LYS A 21 16.97 16.80 -13.89
C LYS A 21 17.56 15.70 -13.01
N ILE A 22 16.83 15.25 -11.96
CA ILE A 22 17.31 14.24 -11.03
C ILE A 22 16.69 12.88 -11.39
N ASN A 23 17.01 12.41 -12.59
CA ASN A 23 16.64 11.08 -13.03
C ASN A 23 17.89 10.21 -13.03
N ASN A 24 17.85 9.11 -12.32
CA ASN A 24 18.78 7.97 -12.38
C ASN A 24 19.54 7.62 -11.11
N THR A 25 18.86 7.40 -9.99
CA THR A 25 19.39 6.43 -8.99
C THR A 25 18.34 6.20 -7.90
N ARG A 26 18.33 5.02 -7.24
CA ARG A 26 17.62 4.78 -5.99
C ARG A 26 17.96 5.90 -4.99
N TYR A 27 17.12 6.92 -4.92
CA TYR A 27 17.34 8.06 -4.05
C TYR A 27 17.04 7.66 -2.61
N SER A 28 18.09 7.49 -1.83
CA SER A 28 17.98 7.68 -0.38
C SER A 28 18.05 9.19 -0.11
N LEU A 29 17.40 9.68 0.93
CA LEU A 29 17.57 11.07 1.41
C LEU A 29 19.04 11.45 1.52
N GLU A 30 19.92 10.52 1.89
CA GLU A 30 21.37 10.65 1.97
C GLU A 30 22.04 10.99 0.63
N LYS A 31 21.47 10.55 -0.49
CA LYS A 31 22.01 10.91 -1.83
C LYS A 31 21.53 12.26 -2.33
N ILE A 32 20.29 12.64 -2.00
CA ILE A 32 19.70 13.93 -2.37
C ILE A 32 20.19 15.01 -1.40
N PHE A 33 20.34 14.63 -0.12
CA PHE A 33 20.74 15.51 0.98
C PHE A 33 21.76 14.78 1.86
N PRO A 34 23.07 14.79 1.48
CA PRO A 34 24.12 14.08 2.23
C PRO A 34 24.20 14.44 3.71
N ASP A 35 23.75 15.64 4.06
CA ASP A 35 23.74 16.17 5.44
C ASP A 35 22.37 16.02 6.14
N ALA A 36 21.36 15.45 5.46
CA ALA A 36 20.03 15.25 6.06
C ALA A 36 20.04 14.00 6.92
N GLN A 37 19.88 14.18 8.22
CA GLN A 37 19.75 13.08 9.16
C GLN A 37 18.31 12.53 9.09
N ASP A 38 18.15 11.27 8.66
CA ASP A 38 16.89 10.55 8.78
C ASP A 38 16.60 10.29 10.27
N PHE A 39 15.67 11.04 10.85
CA PHE A 39 15.33 10.92 12.27
C PHE A 39 14.43 9.71 12.56
N LEU A 40 13.83 9.10 11.52
CA LEU A 40 12.97 7.92 11.63
C LEU A 40 13.38 6.86 10.60
N PRO A 41 14.52 6.20 10.80
CA PRO A 41 14.98 5.16 9.88
C PRO A 41 14.04 3.95 9.91
N LEU A 42 13.31 3.75 8.81
CA LEU A 42 12.41 2.62 8.61
C LEU A 42 13.09 1.56 7.75
N LEU A 43 13.13 0.32 8.23
CA LEU A 43 13.81 -0.78 7.56
C LEU A 43 12.96 -1.43 6.47
N GLY A 44 11.63 -1.31 6.56
CA GLY A 44 10.67 -1.83 5.61
C GLY A 44 9.28 -2.01 6.23
N THR A 45 8.35 -2.56 5.45
CA THR A 45 7.05 -3.02 5.95
C THR A 45 7.24 -4.35 6.66
N ASP A 46 6.78 -4.45 7.92
CA ASP A 46 6.82 -5.67 8.72
C ASP A 46 5.63 -6.58 8.40
N TYR A 47 4.42 -6.07 8.55
CA TYR A 47 3.16 -6.70 8.14
C TYR A 47 2.07 -5.67 7.88
N VAL A 48 0.99 -6.10 7.23
CA VAL A 48 -0.25 -5.33 7.14
C VAL A 48 -1.36 -6.11 7.81
N GLU A 49 -2.07 -5.49 8.78
CA GLU A 49 -3.17 -6.12 9.49
C GLU A 49 -4.51 -5.58 9.00
N PHE A 50 -5.37 -6.51 8.66
CA PHE A 50 -6.75 -6.27 8.27
C PHE A 50 -7.67 -6.63 9.43
N TYR A 51 -8.62 -5.76 9.72
CA TYR A 51 -9.78 -6.17 10.49
C TYR A 51 -10.81 -6.73 9.51
N VAL A 52 -11.27 -7.94 9.79
CA VAL A 52 -12.17 -8.69 8.92
C VAL A 52 -13.31 -9.33 9.71
N GLY A 53 -14.47 -9.44 9.10
CA GLY A 53 -15.65 -10.06 9.74
C GLY A 53 -15.47 -11.54 10.02
N ASN A 54 -14.65 -12.26 9.23
CA ASN A 54 -14.36 -13.67 9.43
C ASN A 54 -12.93 -14.02 8.97
N ALA A 55 -11.96 -13.93 9.88
CA ALA A 55 -10.55 -14.15 9.57
C ALA A 55 -10.25 -15.56 9.03
N LYS A 56 -11.01 -16.59 9.42
CA LYS A 56 -10.83 -17.95 8.90
C LYS A 56 -11.18 -18.05 7.41
N GLN A 57 -12.28 -17.42 7.00
CA GLN A 57 -12.70 -17.39 5.60
C GLN A 57 -11.79 -16.49 4.78
N SER A 58 -11.45 -15.29 5.27
CA SER A 58 -10.52 -14.38 4.61
C SER A 58 -9.15 -15.04 4.44
N ALA A 59 -8.62 -15.75 5.44
CA ALA A 59 -7.37 -16.47 5.34
C ALA A 59 -7.42 -17.56 4.25
N HIS A 60 -8.55 -18.27 4.12
CA HIS A 60 -8.73 -19.23 3.04
C HIS A 60 -8.73 -18.58 1.67
N PHE A 61 -9.41 -17.43 1.53
CA PHE A 61 -9.43 -16.65 0.29
C PHE A 61 -8.01 -16.22 -0.13
N TYR A 62 -7.26 -15.54 0.74
CA TYR A 62 -5.91 -15.08 0.41
C TYR A 62 -4.93 -16.23 0.16
N LYS A 63 -5.09 -17.35 0.83
CA LYS A 63 -4.31 -18.57 0.53
C LYS A 63 -4.65 -19.13 -0.85
N THR A 64 -5.91 -19.36 -1.12
CA THR A 64 -6.36 -20.05 -2.34
C THR A 64 -6.15 -19.17 -3.58
N ALA A 65 -6.62 -17.92 -3.51
CA ALA A 65 -6.62 -17.02 -4.65
C ALA A 65 -5.27 -16.35 -4.88
N PHE A 66 -4.62 -15.83 -3.84
CA PHE A 66 -3.34 -15.12 -3.94
C PHE A 66 -2.10 -15.99 -3.69
N GLY A 67 -2.26 -17.23 -3.27
CA GLY A 67 -1.12 -18.15 -3.07
C GLY A 67 -0.31 -17.89 -1.79
N PHE A 68 -0.90 -17.24 -0.80
CA PHE A 68 -0.26 -17.07 0.51
C PHE A 68 -0.17 -18.41 1.24
N GLN A 69 0.88 -18.55 2.06
CA GLN A 69 1.09 -19.71 2.93
C GLN A 69 0.64 -19.40 4.35
N SER A 70 0.15 -20.42 5.05
CA SER A 70 -0.09 -20.33 6.49
C SER A 70 1.23 -20.08 7.20
N TYR A 71 1.27 -19.05 8.07
CA TYR A 71 2.50 -18.65 8.74
C TYR A 71 2.37 -18.75 10.26
N ALA A 72 1.46 -17.99 10.87
CA ALA A 72 1.25 -18.00 12.30
C ALA A 72 -0.22 -17.79 12.67
N TYR A 73 -0.59 -18.18 13.90
CA TYR A 73 -1.96 -18.13 14.41
C TYR A 73 -1.97 -17.68 15.87
N LYS A 74 -2.95 -16.85 16.20
CA LYS A 74 -3.29 -16.49 17.58
C LYS A 74 -4.81 -16.54 17.73
N GLY A 75 -5.32 -17.32 18.68
CA GLY A 75 -6.74 -17.50 18.87
C GLY A 75 -7.07 -18.27 20.15
N LEU A 76 -8.18 -18.95 20.17
CA LEU A 76 -8.68 -19.68 21.37
C LEU A 76 -7.65 -20.70 21.87
N GLU A 77 -7.01 -21.41 20.97
CA GLU A 77 -6.02 -22.45 21.27
C GLU A 77 -4.73 -21.89 21.85
N THR A 78 -4.43 -20.61 21.61
CA THR A 78 -3.28 -19.91 22.18
C THR A 78 -3.63 -19.03 23.38
N GLY A 79 -4.87 -19.15 23.89
CA GLY A 79 -5.33 -18.39 25.06
C GLY A 79 -5.95 -17.04 24.76
N SER A 80 -6.03 -16.57 23.52
CA SER A 80 -6.76 -15.36 23.15
C SER A 80 -8.27 -15.57 23.31
N ARG A 81 -8.98 -14.60 23.91
CA ARG A 81 -10.44 -14.65 24.12
C ARG A 81 -11.19 -13.51 23.43
N ASP A 82 -10.48 -12.50 22.97
CA ASP A 82 -11.06 -11.28 22.39
C ASP A 82 -11.05 -11.27 20.86
N SER A 83 -10.04 -11.90 20.26
CA SER A 83 -9.86 -11.95 18.82
C SER A 83 -9.12 -13.20 18.35
N VAL A 84 -9.27 -13.50 17.06
CA VAL A 84 -8.45 -14.49 16.34
C VAL A 84 -7.70 -13.78 15.23
N SER A 85 -6.43 -14.12 15.07
CA SER A 85 -5.56 -13.58 14.01
C SER A 85 -4.85 -14.70 13.25
N TYR A 86 -4.95 -14.67 11.93
CA TYR A 86 -4.20 -15.52 11.01
C TYR A 86 -3.13 -14.67 10.32
N ALA A 87 -1.87 -14.99 10.54
CA ALA A 87 -0.77 -14.42 9.77
C ALA A 87 -0.49 -15.33 8.56
N LEU A 88 -0.51 -14.76 7.39
CA LEU A 88 -0.21 -15.40 6.11
C LEU A 88 1.04 -14.77 5.51
N LYS A 89 1.83 -15.57 4.78
CA LYS A 89 3.10 -15.09 4.22
C LYS A 89 3.27 -15.54 2.78
N GLN A 90 3.80 -14.64 1.96
CA GLN A 90 4.35 -14.96 0.64
C GLN A 90 5.60 -14.11 0.43
N ASP A 91 6.77 -14.74 0.32
CA ASP A 91 8.10 -14.12 0.32
C ASP A 91 8.25 -13.10 1.48
N LYS A 92 8.31 -11.79 1.19
CA LYS A 92 8.43 -10.71 2.19
C LYS A 92 7.09 -10.09 2.60
N ILE A 93 5.99 -10.53 2.00
CA ILE A 93 4.66 -10.03 2.33
C ILE A 93 4.10 -10.83 3.49
N VAL A 94 3.71 -10.14 4.56
CA VAL A 94 2.95 -10.73 5.68
C VAL A 94 1.63 -9.99 5.81
N LEU A 95 0.52 -10.71 5.66
CA LEU A 95 -0.84 -10.23 5.93
C LEU A 95 -1.33 -10.85 7.22
N VAL A 96 -1.90 -10.05 8.11
CA VAL A 96 -2.54 -10.48 9.34
C VAL A 96 -4.03 -10.21 9.23
N LEU A 97 -4.85 -11.24 9.38
CA LEU A 97 -6.30 -11.16 9.29
C LEU A 97 -6.88 -11.38 10.67
N THR A 98 -7.48 -10.33 11.24
CA THR A 98 -7.95 -10.34 12.63
C THR A 98 -9.46 -10.14 12.70
N THR A 99 -10.16 -11.03 13.41
CA THR A 99 -11.60 -10.96 13.66
C THR A 99 -11.89 -10.95 15.16
N PRO A 100 -12.93 -10.23 15.63
CA PRO A 100 -13.35 -10.26 17.03
C PRO A 100 -14.04 -11.58 17.37
N LEU A 101 -13.90 -12.02 18.63
CA LEU A 101 -14.60 -13.22 19.16
C LEU A 101 -15.83 -12.89 20.00
N ASN A 102 -16.01 -11.62 20.33
CA ASN A 102 -17.14 -11.20 21.16
C ASN A 102 -17.66 -9.82 20.75
N SER A 103 -18.92 -9.54 21.05
CA SER A 103 -19.60 -8.30 20.64
C SER A 103 -19.10 -7.02 21.34
N LYS A 104 -18.25 -7.14 22.36
CA LYS A 104 -17.69 -5.99 23.10
C LYS A 104 -16.32 -5.56 22.58
N SER A 105 -15.75 -6.31 21.64
CA SER A 105 -14.47 -5.97 21.04
C SER A 105 -14.56 -4.66 20.26
N PRO A 106 -13.61 -3.71 20.41
CA PRO A 106 -13.59 -2.48 19.63
C PRO A 106 -13.37 -2.72 18.12
N ILE A 107 -12.95 -3.94 17.74
CA ILE A 107 -12.85 -4.34 16.32
C ILE A 107 -14.24 -4.31 15.66
N ASN A 108 -15.33 -4.59 16.41
CA ASN A 108 -16.68 -4.52 15.85
C ASN A 108 -17.06 -3.11 15.42
N ASP A 109 -16.65 -2.08 16.15
CA ASP A 109 -16.95 -0.69 15.80
C ASP A 109 -16.32 -0.33 14.45
N HIS A 110 -15.08 -0.78 14.24
CA HIS A 110 -14.39 -0.64 12.95
C HIS A 110 -15.14 -1.39 11.83
N LEU A 111 -15.50 -2.66 12.05
CA LEU A 111 -16.17 -3.48 11.04
C LEU A 111 -17.57 -2.96 10.69
N VAL A 112 -18.32 -2.47 11.66
CA VAL A 112 -19.64 -1.86 11.43
C VAL A 112 -19.51 -0.60 10.57
N LYS A 113 -18.55 0.26 10.89
CA LYS A 113 -18.31 1.52 10.17
C LYS A 113 -17.69 1.28 8.79
N HIS A 114 -16.59 0.56 8.72
CA HIS A 114 -15.75 0.49 7.52
C HIS A 114 -15.93 -0.79 6.68
N GLY A 115 -16.45 -1.87 7.26
CA GLY A 115 -16.35 -3.22 6.69
C GLY A 115 -14.96 -3.80 6.89
N ASP A 116 -14.65 -4.83 6.12
CA ASP A 116 -13.30 -5.41 6.10
C ASP A 116 -12.31 -4.39 5.48
N GLY A 117 -11.10 -4.28 6.04
CA GLY A 117 -10.12 -3.33 5.54
C GLY A 117 -8.83 -3.28 6.35
N VAL A 118 -7.88 -2.50 5.87
CA VAL A 118 -6.58 -2.32 6.53
C VAL A 118 -6.72 -1.45 7.76
N LYS A 119 -6.36 -2.02 8.92
CA LYS A 119 -6.27 -1.30 10.20
C LYS A 119 -4.85 -0.85 10.52
N VAL A 120 -3.86 -1.73 10.30
CA VAL A 120 -2.48 -1.48 10.71
C VAL A 120 -1.53 -1.68 9.54
N ILE A 121 -0.68 -0.69 9.33
CA ILE A 121 0.53 -0.78 8.51
C ILE A 121 1.70 -0.85 9.49
N ALA A 122 2.27 -2.04 9.68
CA ALA A 122 3.38 -2.23 10.59
C ALA A 122 4.71 -1.97 9.88
N LEU A 123 5.54 -1.16 10.52
CA LEU A 123 6.81 -0.68 10.00
C LEU A 123 7.94 -1.23 10.88
N TRP A 124 8.89 -1.90 10.26
CA TRP A 124 10.05 -2.44 10.95
C TRP A 124 11.04 -1.34 11.29
N VAL A 125 11.45 -1.28 12.57
CA VAL A 125 12.40 -0.30 13.12
C VAL A 125 13.45 -0.98 14.01
N ASP A 126 14.59 -0.32 14.19
CA ASP A 126 15.62 -0.76 15.13
C ASP A 126 15.26 -0.46 16.59
N ASP A 127 14.48 0.61 16.83
CA ASP A 127 14.06 1.07 18.16
C ASP A 127 12.64 1.64 18.11
N ALA A 128 11.67 0.85 18.60
CA ALA A 128 10.26 1.24 18.56
C ALA A 128 9.92 2.34 19.58
N ARG A 129 10.68 2.45 20.70
CA ARG A 129 10.47 3.50 21.69
C ARG A 129 10.91 4.85 21.13
N LYS A 130 12.12 4.88 20.55
CA LYS A 130 12.63 6.09 19.91
C LYS A 130 11.73 6.54 18.73
N ALA A 131 11.28 5.61 17.89
CA ALA A 131 10.36 5.92 16.79
C ALA A 131 9.05 6.54 17.30
N TYR A 132 8.49 6.00 18.38
CA TYR A 132 7.29 6.54 19.01
C TYR A 132 7.52 7.91 19.64
N GLU A 133 8.59 8.09 20.43
CA GLU A 133 8.93 9.36 21.06
C GLU A 133 9.18 10.45 20.03
N GLU A 134 9.92 10.14 18.97
CA GLU A 134 10.22 11.08 17.90
C GLU A 134 8.93 11.53 17.17
N THR A 135 8.07 10.59 16.79
CA THR A 135 6.84 10.91 16.05
C THR A 135 5.80 11.61 16.92
N THR A 136 5.64 11.22 18.19
CA THR A 136 4.67 11.87 19.09
C THR A 136 5.13 13.27 19.52
N SER A 137 6.44 13.49 19.72
CA SER A 137 6.99 14.85 19.99
C SER A 137 6.77 15.81 18.81
N ARG A 138 6.63 15.27 17.60
CA ARG A 138 6.33 16.02 16.36
C ARG A 138 4.83 16.13 16.06
N GLY A 139 3.97 15.65 16.97
CA GLY A 139 2.52 15.84 16.89
C GLY A 139 1.72 14.62 16.39
N ALA A 140 2.32 13.43 16.30
CA ALA A 140 1.53 12.24 16.08
C ALA A 140 0.59 11.94 17.25
N LYS A 141 -0.65 11.53 16.94
CA LYS A 141 -1.58 11.03 17.94
C LYS A 141 -1.22 9.61 18.32
N SER A 142 -0.99 9.34 19.61
CA SER A 142 -0.73 8.00 20.12
C SER A 142 -1.92 7.07 19.84
N TYR A 143 -1.63 5.89 19.30
CA TYR A 143 -2.53 4.72 19.29
C TYR A 143 -2.21 3.77 20.43
N MET A 144 -0.91 3.46 20.60
CA MET A 144 -0.42 2.54 21.63
C MET A 144 0.98 2.99 22.08
N GLU A 145 1.14 3.24 23.38
CA GLU A 145 2.47 3.51 23.95
C GLU A 145 3.40 2.29 23.78
N PRO A 146 4.74 2.50 23.86
CA PRO A 146 5.69 1.40 23.73
C PRO A 146 5.40 0.27 24.70
N PHE A 147 5.11 -0.90 24.15
CA PHE A 147 4.73 -2.10 24.87
C PHE A 147 5.66 -3.26 24.51
N VAL A 148 6.14 -3.98 25.53
CA VAL A 148 7.03 -5.14 25.37
C VAL A 148 6.21 -6.41 25.48
N GLU A 149 6.19 -7.20 24.41
CA GLU A 149 5.63 -8.55 24.39
C GLU A 149 6.76 -9.56 24.48
N LYS A 150 6.59 -10.61 25.31
CA LYS A 150 7.61 -11.63 25.56
C LYS A 150 7.01 -13.03 25.51
N ASP A 151 7.81 -13.95 25.02
CA ASP A 151 7.62 -15.40 25.15
C ASP A 151 8.98 -16.11 25.29
N GLU A 152 8.98 -17.44 25.17
CA GLU A 152 10.19 -18.26 25.26
C GLU A 152 11.25 -17.98 24.16
N PHE A 153 10.85 -17.29 23.07
CA PHE A 153 11.74 -16.95 21.95
C PHE A 153 12.33 -15.54 22.04
N GLY A 154 12.00 -14.79 23.09
CA GLY A 154 12.52 -13.45 23.32
C GLY A 154 11.46 -12.37 23.47
N GLU A 155 11.78 -11.17 23.00
CA GLU A 155 10.88 -10.01 23.11
C GLU A 155 10.76 -9.23 21.82
N VAL A 156 9.56 -8.68 21.60
CA VAL A 156 9.23 -7.69 20.58
C VAL A 156 8.76 -6.43 21.27
N VAL A 157 9.25 -5.27 20.85
CA VAL A 157 8.71 -3.97 21.30
C VAL A 157 7.85 -3.42 20.19
N ARG A 158 6.63 -3.04 20.53
CA ARG A 158 5.70 -2.38 19.59
C ARG A 158 5.22 -1.06 20.17
N ALA A 159 4.99 -0.08 19.27
CA ALA A 159 4.36 1.18 19.59
C ALA A 159 3.59 1.66 18.38
N GLY A 160 2.49 2.39 18.57
CA GLY A 160 1.62 2.77 17.45
C GLY A 160 1.16 4.22 17.48
N ILE A 161 1.04 4.80 16.31
CA ILE A 161 0.47 6.14 16.10
C ILE A 161 -0.66 6.09 15.06
N TYR A 162 -1.63 6.97 15.20
CA TYR A 162 -2.64 7.16 14.16
C TYR A 162 -2.08 7.93 12.97
N THR A 163 -2.51 7.56 11.77
CA THR A 163 -2.38 8.34 10.55
C THR A 163 -3.78 8.76 10.06
N TYR A 164 -4.05 8.84 8.77
CA TYR A 164 -5.36 9.26 8.25
C TYR A 164 -6.49 8.29 8.67
N GLY A 165 -7.65 8.88 8.96
CA GLY A 165 -8.82 8.13 9.45
C GLY A 165 -8.51 7.39 10.74
N GLU A 166 -8.83 6.10 10.74
CA GLU A 166 -8.53 5.19 11.84
C GLU A 166 -7.33 4.26 11.58
N THR A 167 -6.60 4.49 10.49
CA THR A 167 -5.40 3.71 10.13
C THR A 167 -4.27 3.97 11.12
N VAL A 168 -3.49 2.93 11.40
CA VAL A 168 -2.39 2.95 12.38
C VAL A 168 -1.07 2.62 11.72
N HIS A 169 -0.03 3.37 12.04
CA HIS A 169 1.36 2.94 11.83
C HIS A 169 1.87 2.31 13.12
N MET A 170 2.26 1.02 13.05
CA MET A 170 2.81 0.27 14.16
C MET A 170 4.31 0.12 13.97
N PHE A 171 5.11 0.68 14.85
CA PHE A 171 6.56 0.46 14.89
C PHE A 171 6.84 -0.89 15.55
N VAL A 172 7.64 -1.73 14.91
CA VAL A 172 7.95 -3.10 15.36
C VAL A 172 9.45 -3.29 15.44
N GLU A 173 9.94 -3.50 16.66
CA GLU A 173 11.34 -3.81 16.96
C GLU A 173 11.46 -5.30 17.28
N ARG A 174 12.22 -6.05 16.46
CA ARG A 174 12.34 -7.51 16.51
C ARG A 174 13.75 -8.03 16.84
N LYS A 175 14.72 -7.14 17.08
CA LYS A 175 16.14 -7.54 17.20
C LYS A 175 16.40 -8.61 18.26
N ASN A 176 15.56 -8.67 19.29
CA ASN A 176 15.68 -9.61 20.41
C ASN A 176 14.68 -10.77 20.33
N TYR A 177 14.06 -11.03 19.17
CA TYR A 177 13.05 -12.05 18.99
C TYR A 177 13.46 -13.07 17.93
N LYS A 178 13.41 -14.36 18.30
CA LYS A 178 13.76 -15.49 17.44
C LYS A 178 12.57 -16.41 17.12
N GLY A 179 11.37 -16.02 17.57
CA GLY A 179 10.14 -16.75 17.30
C GLY A 179 9.64 -16.59 15.86
N ASN A 180 8.57 -17.30 15.54
CA ASN A 180 8.07 -17.38 14.17
C ASN A 180 7.56 -16.02 13.65
N PHE A 181 6.70 -15.33 14.42
CA PHE A 181 6.10 -14.07 14.00
C PHE A 181 6.06 -13.01 15.11
N LEU A 182 5.16 -13.11 16.07
CA LEU A 182 5.04 -12.24 17.24
C LEU A 182 4.80 -13.08 18.49
N PRO A 183 5.14 -12.61 19.68
CA PRO A 183 4.80 -13.29 20.93
C PRO A 183 3.31 -13.59 21.02
N GLY A 184 2.98 -14.80 21.51
CA GLY A 184 1.60 -15.29 21.59
C GLY A 184 1.02 -15.85 20.29
N PHE A 185 1.76 -15.77 19.18
CA PHE A 185 1.45 -16.52 17.96
C PHE A 185 2.20 -17.85 17.93
N VAL A 186 1.52 -18.88 17.48
CA VAL A 186 2.11 -20.19 17.22
C VAL A 186 2.24 -20.44 15.71
N PRO A 187 3.19 -21.26 15.25
CA PRO A 187 3.26 -21.66 13.84
C PRO A 187 1.94 -22.29 13.38
N LEU A 188 1.38 -21.78 12.29
CA LEU A 188 0.15 -22.32 11.73
C LEU A 188 0.47 -23.43 10.72
N LYS A 189 0.31 -24.68 11.14
CA LYS A 189 0.40 -25.84 10.23
C LYS A 189 -0.89 -25.96 9.43
N SER A 190 -0.76 -26.26 8.15
CA SER A 190 -1.87 -26.50 7.24
C SER A 190 -1.51 -27.59 6.24
N ASP A 191 -2.43 -28.52 6.05
CA ASP A 191 -2.30 -29.57 5.00
C ASP A 191 -2.54 -28.97 3.60
N TYR A 192 -3.18 -27.78 3.54
CA TYR A 192 -3.40 -27.06 2.31
C TYR A 192 -2.42 -25.87 2.20
N ASN A 193 -1.42 -26.02 1.36
CA ASN A 193 -0.41 -25.01 1.04
C ASN A 193 -0.36 -24.83 -0.47
N PRO A 194 -1.12 -23.89 -1.06
CA PRO A 194 -1.12 -23.63 -2.48
C PRO A 194 0.25 -23.12 -2.94
N GLU A 195 0.58 -23.36 -4.20
CA GLU A 195 1.78 -22.77 -4.78
C GLU A 195 1.69 -21.25 -4.78
N SER A 196 2.84 -20.60 -4.51
CA SER A 196 2.98 -19.14 -4.65
C SER A 196 2.69 -18.72 -6.09
N VAL A 197 1.99 -17.61 -6.25
CA VAL A 197 1.79 -16.99 -7.56
C VAL A 197 2.96 -16.09 -7.98
N GLY A 198 3.98 -15.94 -7.13
CA GLY A 198 5.19 -15.18 -7.42
C GLY A 198 5.22 -13.77 -6.84
N LEU A 199 4.32 -13.43 -5.90
CA LEU A 199 4.36 -12.15 -5.20
C LEU A 199 5.57 -12.08 -4.25
N LYS A 200 6.23 -10.90 -4.18
CA LYS A 200 7.53 -10.74 -3.52
C LYS A 200 7.49 -9.81 -2.30
N TYR A 201 7.08 -8.57 -2.49
CA TYR A 201 7.00 -7.57 -1.44
C TYR A 201 5.93 -6.52 -1.76
N ILE A 202 5.60 -5.69 -0.78
CA ILE A 202 4.69 -4.55 -0.96
C ILE A 202 5.52 -3.37 -1.50
N ASP A 203 5.22 -2.92 -2.71
CA ASP A 203 5.88 -1.78 -3.36
C ASP A 203 5.42 -0.45 -2.76
N HIS A 204 4.11 -0.29 -2.64
CA HIS A 204 3.49 0.89 -2.06
C HIS A 204 2.08 0.57 -1.52
N MET A 205 1.57 1.48 -0.69
CA MET A 205 0.21 1.40 -0.14
C MET A 205 -0.44 2.77 -0.28
N VAL A 206 -1.61 2.80 -0.91
CA VAL A 206 -2.31 4.04 -1.25
C VAL A 206 -3.38 4.35 -0.22
N GLY A 207 -3.36 5.58 0.29
CA GLY A 207 -4.39 6.12 1.16
C GLY A 207 -5.32 7.07 0.42
N ASN A 208 -6.62 6.91 0.62
CA ASN A 208 -7.63 7.89 0.22
C ASN A 208 -7.99 8.78 1.40
N VAL A 209 -7.99 10.08 1.18
CA VAL A 209 -8.36 11.07 2.20
C VAL A 209 -9.48 11.97 1.70
N GLY A 210 -10.21 12.59 2.65
CA GLY A 210 -11.33 13.48 2.34
C GLY A 210 -10.91 14.76 1.60
N TRP A 211 -11.88 15.50 1.10
CA TRP A 211 -11.70 16.78 0.39
C TRP A 211 -10.82 17.75 1.15
N GLY A 212 -9.78 18.28 0.48
CA GLY A 212 -8.82 19.25 1.06
C GLY A 212 -7.89 18.67 2.12
N GLN A 213 -7.84 17.33 2.29
CA GLN A 213 -7.02 16.71 3.33
C GLN A 213 -5.66 16.22 2.82
N MET A 214 -5.44 16.07 1.51
CA MET A 214 -4.19 15.56 0.96
C MET A 214 -2.97 16.37 1.43
N ASN A 215 -3.00 17.70 1.26
CA ASN A 215 -1.88 18.55 1.65
C ASN A 215 -1.62 18.54 3.17
N LYS A 216 -2.66 18.38 3.99
CA LYS A 216 -2.54 18.21 5.44
C LYS A 216 -1.78 16.93 5.77
N TRP A 217 -2.12 15.80 5.12
CA TRP A 217 -1.47 14.51 5.36
C TRP A 217 -0.07 14.45 4.75
N VAL A 218 0.15 15.05 3.59
CA VAL A 218 1.49 15.24 3.02
C VAL A 218 2.40 15.96 4.02
N LYS A 219 1.94 17.12 4.55
CA LYS A 219 2.69 17.85 5.56
C LYS A 219 2.90 17.05 6.85
N TRP A 220 1.91 16.27 7.28
CA TRP A 220 2.05 15.39 8.43
C TRP A 220 3.13 14.32 8.20
N TYR A 221 3.17 13.68 7.03
CA TYR A 221 4.23 12.71 6.71
C TYR A 221 5.62 13.37 6.65
N GLU A 222 5.70 14.60 6.15
CA GLU A 222 6.96 15.37 6.15
C GLU A 222 7.42 15.70 7.58
N ASP A 223 6.55 16.32 8.37
CA ASP A 223 6.90 16.85 9.69
C ASP A 223 7.08 15.74 10.74
N VAL A 224 6.23 14.70 10.69
CA VAL A 224 6.12 13.68 11.74
C VAL A 224 6.93 12.43 11.39
N MET A 225 6.89 12.00 10.13
CA MET A 225 7.53 10.76 9.69
C MET A 225 8.85 10.99 8.94
N GLY A 226 9.22 12.23 8.64
CA GLY A 226 10.43 12.56 7.88
C GLY A 226 10.39 12.11 6.43
N PHE A 227 9.21 11.85 5.88
CA PHE A 227 9.04 11.48 4.49
C PHE A 227 9.22 12.69 3.59
N VAL A 228 9.54 12.44 2.32
CA VAL A 228 9.62 13.46 1.29
C VAL A 228 8.51 13.26 0.26
N ASN A 229 8.00 14.36 -0.29
CA ASN A 229 7.09 14.29 -1.43
C ASN A 229 7.91 13.94 -2.69
N PHE A 230 7.81 12.68 -3.10
CA PHE A 230 8.58 12.12 -4.22
C PHE A 230 7.98 12.48 -5.58
N LEU A 231 6.65 12.42 -5.71
CA LEU A 231 5.90 12.74 -6.93
C LEU A 231 4.59 13.45 -6.57
N SER A 232 4.12 14.30 -7.47
CA SER A 232 2.83 14.98 -7.35
C SER A 232 2.10 14.97 -8.68
N PHE A 233 0.81 14.65 -8.65
CA PHE A 233 -0.08 14.66 -9.79
C PHE A 233 -1.28 15.55 -9.46
N ASP A 234 -1.61 16.48 -10.35
CA ASP A 234 -2.78 17.34 -10.21
C ASP A 234 -3.99 16.79 -10.98
N ASP A 235 -5.14 17.44 -10.80
CA ASP A 235 -6.40 17.09 -11.45
C ASP A 235 -6.39 17.28 -12.97
N LYS A 236 -5.40 17.95 -13.53
CA LYS A 236 -5.20 18.09 -14.99
C LYS A 236 -4.45 16.91 -15.57
N GLN A 237 -3.61 16.27 -14.74
CA GLN A 237 -2.85 15.07 -15.12
C GLN A 237 -3.66 13.80 -14.91
N ILE A 238 -4.54 13.80 -13.88
CA ILE A 238 -5.35 12.64 -13.51
C ILE A 238 -6.83 12.98 -13.64
N HIS A 239 -7.37 12.91 -14.86
CA HIS A 239 -8.78 13.11 -15.14
C HIS A 239 -9.25 12.31 -16.35
N THR A 240 -10.57 12.07 -16.37
CA THR A 240 -11.34 11.62 -17.52
C THR A 240 -12.37 12.68 -17.89
N GLU A 241 -13.30 12.35 -18.79
CA GLU A 241 -14.46 13.17 -19.05
C GLU A 241 -15.39 13.30 -17.82
N TYR A 242 -15.39 12.28 -16.94
CA TYR A 242 -16.36 12.17 -15.84
C TYR A 242 -15.78 12.46 -14.48
N SER A 243 -14.59 12.00 -14.16
CA SER A 243 -14.00 12.10 -12.83
C SER A 243 -12.55 12.60 -12.82
N ALA A 244 -12.10 13.08 -11.68
CA ALA A 244 -10.74 13.54 -11.45
C ALA A 244 -10.29 13.25 -10.01
N LEU A 245 -8.98 13.19 -9.79
CA LEU A 245 -8.39 13.16 -8.46
C LEU A 245 -7.03 13.87 -8.44
N MET A 246 -6.53 14.13 -7.25
CA MET A 246 -5.15 14.57 -7.01
C MET A 246 -4.41 13.52 -6.19
N SER A 247 -3.13 13.34 -6.47
CA SER A 247 -2.29 12.37 -5.79
C SER A 247 -0.90 12.93 -5.49
N LYS A 248 -0.38 12.64 -4.29
CA LYS A 248 0.99 12.92 -3.90
C LYS A 248 1.62 11.69 -3.28
N VAL A 249 2.82 11.35 -3.73
CA VAL A 249 3.54 10.17 -3.28
C VAL A 249 4.55 10.58 -2.21
N MET A 250 4.38 10.08 -1.00
CA MET A 250 5.33 10.24 0.09
C MET A 250 6.29 9.05 0.13
N SER A 251 7.58 9.31 0.27
CA SER A 251 8.62 8.28 0.36
C SER A 251 9.51 8.50 1.57
N ASN A 252 9.87 7.41 2.27
CA ASN A 252 10.82 7.48 3.38
C ASN A 252 12.26 7.64 2.88
N GLY A 253 13.20 7.91 3.81
CA GLY A 253 14.59 8.25 3.50
C GLY A 253 15.34 7.27 2.61
N ASN A 254 15.08 5.98 2.71
CA ASN A 254 15.73 4.97 1.89
C ASN A 254 14.91 4.53 0.65
N GLY A 255 13.74 5.13 0.41
CA GLY A 255 12.87 4.84 -0.72
C GLY A 255 12.17 3.48 -0.71
N ARG A 256 12.23 2.73 0.40
CA ARG A 256 11.61 1.40 0.51
C ARG A 256 10.13 1.44 0.83
N ILE A 257 9.66 2.52 1.43
CA ILE A 257 8.26 2.69 1.82
C ILE A 257 7.70 3.89 1.09
N LYS A 258 6.63 3.67 0.34
CA LYS A 258 5.95 4.71 -0.43
C LYS A 258 4.47 4.70 -0.11
N PHE A 259 3.93 5.88 0.18
CA PHE A 259 2.52 6.11 0.46
C PHE A 259 1.97 7.18 -0.49
N PRO A 260 1.39 6.80 -1.63
CA PRO A 260 0.54 7.71 -2.38
C PRO A 260 -0.68 8.10 -1.55
N ILE A 261 -1.01 9.39 -1.55
CA ILE A 261 -2.17 9.96 -0.84
C ILE A 261 -3.04 10.62 -1.89
N ASN A 262 -4.27 10.14 -2.02
CA ASN A 262 -5.24 10.62 -2.98
C ASN A 262 -6.34 11.42 -2.29
N GLU A 263 -6.80 12.49 -2.94
CA GLU A 263 -8.04 13.17 -2.59
C GLU A 263 -8.92 13.37 -3.82
N PRO A 264 -10.26 13.50 -3.64
CA PRO A 264 -11.16 13.80 -4.75
C PRO A 264 -10.84 15.16 -5.38
N ALA A 265 -11.09 15.30 -6.68
CA ALA A 265 -11.09 16.59 -7.37
C ALA A 265 -12.45 16.87 -8.00
N LYS A 266 -12.76 18.16 -8.26
CA LYS A 266 -14.03 18.54 -8.85
C LYS A 266 -14.14 18.03 -10.29
N ALA A 267 -15.21 17.28 -10.56
CA ALA A 267 -15.49 16.70 -11.86
C ALA A 267 -17.00 16.65 -12.14
N ALA A 268 -17.40 16.14 -13.31
CA ALA A 268 -18.80 16.04 -13.70
C ALA A 268 -19.56 14.93 -12.92
N LYS A 269 -18.85 13.89 -12.52
CA LYS A 269 -19.38 12.71 -11.83
C LYS A 269 -18.56 12.41 -10.56
N LYS A 270 -19.10 11.52 -9.72
CA LYS A 270 -18.43 11.04 -8.50
C LYS A 270 -17.17 10.26 -8.85
N SER A 271 -16.04 10.67 -8.28
CA SER A 271 -14.78 9.95 -8.45
C SER A 271 -14.74 8.65 -7.65
N GLN A 272 -13.85 7.75 -8.03
CA GLN A 272 -13.57 6.53 -7.25
C GLN A 272 -13.14 6.82 -5.80
N ILE A 273 -12.50 7.97 -5.55
CA ILE A 273 -12.08 8.36 -4.20
C ILE A 273 -13.31 8.74 -3.38
N GLU A 274 -14.27 9.46 -3.95
CA GLU A 274 -15.54 9.77 -3.28
C GLU A 274 -16.37 8.50 -3.02
N GLU A 275 -16.43 7.57 -4.00
CA GLU A 275 -17.06 6.26 -3.80
C GLU A 275 -16.44 5.53 -2.61
N TYR A 276 -15.10 5.46 -2.56
CA TYR A 276 -14.38 4.86 -1.43
C TYR A 276 -14.77 5.51 -0.10
N LEU A 277 -14.71 6.86 -0.02
CA LEU A 277 -15.01 7.60 1.21
C LEU A 277 -16.45 7.39 1.69
N ASP A 278 -17.41 7.26 0.75
CA ASP A 278 -18.81 7.01 1.09
C ASP A 278 -19.03 5.62 1.68
N PHE A 279 -18.39 4.58 1.12
CA PHE A 279 -18.55 3.20 1.58
C PHE A 279 -17.66 2.84 2.76
N TYR A 280 -16.47 3.44 2.86
CA TYR A 280 -15.57 3.25 4.00
C TYR A 280 -15.92 4.16 5.18
N GLU A 281 -16.70 5.21 4.93
CA GLU A 281 -17.16 6.21 5.91
C GLU A 281 -16.04 6.99 6.60
N ASP A 282 -14.84 7.02 6.01
CA ASP A 282 -13.66 7.82 6.45
C ASP A 282 -12.52 7.71 5.41
N SER A 283 -11.38 8.32 5.76
CA SER A 283 -10.10 8.08 5.10
C SER A 283 -9.55 6.70 5.46
N GLY A 284 -8.87 6.04 4.52
CA GLY A 284 -8.30 4.72 4.76
C GLY A 284 -7.43 4.23 3.61
N VAL A 285 -6.96 3.00 3.68
CA VAL A 285 -6.12 2.38 2.66
C VAL A 285 -6.97 1.87 1.50
N GLN A 286 -6.71 2.42 0.31
CA GLN A 286 -7.43 2.05 -0.91
C GLN A 286 -6.88 0.76 -1.54
N HIS A 287 -5.55 0.65 -1.70
CA HIS A 287 -4.94 -0.54 -2.26
C HIS A 287 -3.51 -0.79 -1.79
N LEU A 288 -3.10 -2.03 -1.93
CA LEU A 288 -1.73 -2.49 -1.77
C LEU A 288 -1.19 -2.90 -3.13
N ALA A 289 -0.06 -2.34 -3.53
CA ALA A 289 0.67 -2.76 -4.71
C ALA A 289 1.69 -3.84 -4.36
N LEU A 290 1.53 -5.01 -4.97
CA LEU A 290 2.33 -6.19 -4.71
C LEU A 290 3.25 -6.46 -5.91
N THR A 291 4.55 -6.54 -5.67
CA THR A 291 5.51 -6.79 -6.74
C THR A 291 5.58 -8.25 -7.15
N THR A 292 5.96 -8.46 -8.41
CA THR A 292 6.37 -9.76 -8.95
C THR A 292 7.55 -9.59 -9.91
N ASP A 293 8.30 -10.67 -10.14
CA ASP A 293 9.37 -10.71 -11.15
C ASP A 293 8.84 -11.19 -12.53
N ASP A 294 7.61 -11.73 -12.59
CA ASP A 294 6.96 -12.23 -13.80
C ASP A 294 5.45 -11.97 -13.70
N ILE A 295 5.04 -10.79 -14.15
CA ILE A 295 3.63 -10.35 -14.05
C ILE A 295 2.71 -11.19 -14.96
N VAL A 296 3.20 -11.65 -16.10
CA VAL A 296 2.42 -12.48 -17.04
C VAL A 296 2.02 -13.78 -16.35
N LYS A 297 2.98 -14.49 -15.76
CA LYS A 297 2.73 -15.73 -15.02
C LYS A 297 1.86 -15.48 -13.78
N THR A 298 2.19 -14.45 -13.00
CA THR A 298 1.46 -14.12 -11.77
C THR A 298 -0.01 -13.81 -12.06
N VAL A 299 -0.30 -12.95 -13.03
CA VAL A 299 -1.67 -12.55 -13.38
C VAL A 299 -2.45 -13.73 -13.98
N ALA A 300 -1.80 -14.55 -14.81
CA ALA A 300 -2.44 -15.75 -15.35
C ALA A 300 -2.86 -16.71 -14.22
N GLN A 301 -2.00 -16.91 -13.21
CA GLN A 301 -2.32 -17.74 -12.04
C GLN A 301 -3.44 -17.14 -11.17
N LEU A 302 -3.40 -15.83 -10.93
CA LEU A 302 -4.45 -15.12 -10.16
C LEU A 302 -5.81 -15.25 -10.85
N LYS A 303 -5.88 -15.02 -12.16
CA LYS A 303 -7.12 -15.20 -12.96
C LYS A 303 -7.63 -16.65 -12.92
N LEU A 304 -6.74 -17.62 -13.05
CA LEU A 304 -7.08 -19.05 -12.96
C LEU A 304 -7.68 -19.42 -11.59
N ARG A 305 -7.24 -18.74 -10.53
CA ARG A 305 -7.73 -18.94 -9.16
C ARG A 305 -8.94 -18.07 -8.80
N GLY A 306 -9.52 -17.38 -9.78
CA GLY A 306 -10.76 -16.64 -9.63
C GLY A 306 -10.62 -15.18 -9.18
N ILE A 307 -9.41 -14.61 -9.19
CA ILE A 307 -9.26 -13.16 -8.97
C ILE A 307 -9.80 -12.40 -10.16
N GLU A 308 -10.74 -11.52 -9.91
CA GLU A 308 -11.28 -10.60 -10.91
C GLU A 308 -10.45 -9.32 -10.98
N PHE A 309 -10.18 -8.88 -12.20
CA PHE A 309 -9.46 -7.65 -12.48
C PHE A 309 -10.40 -6.62 -13.10
N LEU A 310 -10.00 -5.35 -13.06
CA LEU A 310 -10.72 -4.27 -13.74
C LEU A 310 -10.86 -4.56 -15.23
N PRO A 311 -11.91 -4.04 -15.89
CA PRO A 311 -12.12 -4.21 -17.33
C PRO A 311 -10.89 -3.77 -18.15
N PRO A 312 -10.55 -4.51 -19.23
CA PRO A 312 -9.40 -4.17 -20.06
C PRO A 312 -9.54 -2.80 -20.73
N PRO A 313 -8.42 -2.10 -20.99
CA PRO A 313 -8.43 -0.94 -21.84
C PRO A 313 -8.79 -1.33 -23.30
N PRO A 314 -9.18 -0.35 -24.14
CA PRO A 314 -9.48 -0.61 -25.54
C PRO A 314 -8.24 -1.06 -26.33
N GLN A 315 -8.44 -1.68 -27.50
CA GLN A 315 -7.36 -2.14 -28.38
C GLN A 315 -6.33 -1.03 -28.68
N ALA A 316 -6.79 0.18 -28.96
CA ALA A 316 -5.94 1.33 -29.27
C ALA A 316 -4.87 1.59 -28.18
N TYR A 317 -5.16 1.30 -26.93
CA TYR A 317 -4.19 1.41 -25.85
C TYR A 317 -2.94 0.56 -26.10
N TYR A 318 -3.13 -0.71 -26.54
CA TYR A 318 -2.02 -1.64 -26.83
C TYR A 318 -1.30 -1.30 -28.12
N ASP A 319 -2.02 -0.78 -29.11
CA ASP A 319 -1.44 -0.33 -30.38
C ASP A 319 -0.48 0.87 -30.19
N GLU A 320 -0.70 1.68 -29.16
CA GLU A 320 0.13 2.83 -28.82
C GLU A 320 1.37 2.50 -27.96
N ILE A 321 1.47 1.29 -27.38
CA ILE A 321 2.58 0.91 -26.48
C ILE A 321 3.96 1.13 -27.13
N PRO A 322 4.23 0.73 -28.39
CA PRO A 322 5.54 0.94 -28.98
C PRO A 322 5.95 2.41 -29.03
N GLY A 323 5.01 3.31 -29.31
CA GLY A 323 5.27 4.76 -29.34
C GLY A 323 5.51 5.33 -27.94
N ARG A 324 4.79 4.85 -26.93
CA ARG A 324 4.95 5.31 -25.53
C ARG A 324 6.22 4.80 -24.87
N LEU A 325 6.62 3.58 -25.15
CA LEU A 325 7.85 3.00 -24.60
C LEU A 325 9.11 3.58 -25.28
N GLY A 326 9.02 3.99 -26.57
CA GLY A 326 10.15 4.57 -27.29
C GLY A 326 11.40 3.67 -27.22
N VAL A 327 12.48 4.19 -26.68
CA VAL A 327 13.77 3.48 -26.53
C VAL A 327 13.68 2.25 -25.60
N HIS A 328 12.71 2.18 -24.73
CA HIS A 328 12.56 1.05 -23.82
C HIS A 328 11.97 -0.19 -24.48
N MET A 329 11.45 -0.08 -25.70
CA MET A 329 11.01 -1.26 -26.49
C MET A 329 12.12 -2.29 -26.70
N ASP A 330 13.38 -1.84 -26.84
CA ASP A 330 14.52 -2.72 -27.07
C ASP A 330 14.86 -3.59 -25.84
N ILE A 331 14.46 -3.18 -24.66
CA ILE A 331 14.70 -3.90 -23.39
C ILE A 331 13.45 -4.62 -22.87
N MET A 332 12.29 -4.38 -23.48
CA MET A 332 11.04 -5.04 -23.09
C MET A 332 11.10 -6.53 -23.45
N LYS A 333 10.78 -7.38 -22.47
CA LYS A 333 10.85 -8.84 -22.60
C LYS A 333 9.50 -9.48 -22.86
N GLU A 334 8.44 -8.81 -22.46
CA GLU A 334 7.07 -9.32 -22.50
C GLU A 334 6.45 -9.12 -23.87
N ASP A 335 5.72 -10.13 -24.36
CA ASP A 335 4.94 -10.03 -25.60
C ASP A 335 3.69 -9.15 -25.37
N ILE A 336 3.55 -8.09 -26.15
CA ILE A 336 2.40 -7.17 -26.10
C ILE A 336 1.07 -7.92 -26.24
N LYS A 337 1.01 -8.97 -27.06
CA LYS A 337 -0.22 -9.79 -27.22
C LYS A 337 -0.59 -10.52 -25.93
N GLU A 338 0.42 -11.02 -25.18
CA GLU A 338 0.17 -11.66 -23.89
C GLU A 338 -0.24 -10.62 -22.83
N LEU A 339 0.37 -9.42 -22.82
CA LEU A 339 -0.06 -8.33 -21.96
C LEU A 339 -1.50 -7.92 -22.24
N GLN A 340 -1.87 -7.81 -23.52
CA GLN A 340 -3.24 -7.53 -23.94
C GLN A 340 -4.20 -8.65 -23.50
N ARG A 341 -3.87 -9.90 -23.75
CA ARG A 341 -4.69 -11.05 -23.36
C ARG A 341 -4.97 -11.08 -21.86
N LEU A 342 -4.01 -10.65 -21.06
CA LEU A 342 -4.12 -10.57 -19.60
C LEU A 342 -4.62 -9.24 -19.09
N SER A 343 -4.79 -8.23 -19.95
CA SER A 343 -5.22 -6.86 -19.59
C SER A 343 -4.19 -6.11 -18.76
N ILE A 344 -2.91 -6.42 -18.94
CA ILE A 344 -1.79 -5.78 -18.22
C ILE A 344 -1.49 -4.43 -18.87
N LEU A 345 -1.37 -3.40 -18.05
CA LEU A 345 -1.01 -2.03 -18.45
C LEU A 345 0.51 -1.88 -18.48
N VAL A 346 0.99 -1.02 -19.38
CA VAL A 346 2.41 -0.72 -19.58
C VAL A 346 2.65 0.77 -19.52
N ASP A 347 3.66 1.20 -18.79
CA ASP A 347 4.12 2.60 -18.80
C ASP A 347 5.64 2.65 -18.71
N ALA A 348 6.23 3.80 -19.00
CA ALA A 348 7.66 4.03 -18.92
C ALA A 348 7.97 5.40 -18.32
N ASP A 349 9.13 5.49 -17.70
CA ASP A 349 9.78 6.73 -17.30
C ASP A 349 11.21 6.76 -17.84
N GLU A 350 12.04 7.71 -17.39
CA GLU A 350 13.41 7.84 -17.90
C GLU A 350 14.30 6.64 -17.51
N ASP A 351 13.97 5.92 -16.43
CA ASP A 351 14.78 4.84 -15.85
C ASP A 351 14.42 3.45 -16.42
N GLY A 352 13.25 3.33 -17.05
CA GLY A 352 12.81 2.04 -17.57
C GLY A 352 11.31 1.96 -17.82
N TYR A 353 10.77 0.74 -17.76
CA TYR A 353 9.33 0.52 -17.89
C TYR A 353 8.76 -0.23 -16.68
N LEU A 354 7.46 -0.13 -16.53
CA LEU A 354 6.69 -0.86 -15.52
C LEU A 354 5.46 -1.51 -16.16
N LEU A 355 5.03 -2.60 -15.56
CA LEU A 355 3.83 -3.33 -15.90
C LEU A 355 2.93 -3.38 -14.68
N GLN A 356 1.63 -3.12 -14.85
CA GLN A 356 0.70 -3.09 -13.74
C GLN A 356 -0.70 -3.54 -14.15
N ILE A 357 -1.44 -4.09 -13.18
CA ILE A 357 -2.85 -4.43 -13.32
C ILE A 357 -3.53 -4.32 -11.96
N PHE A 358 -4.81 -4.01 -11.94
CA PHE A 358 -5.58 -3.77 -10.74
C PHE A 358 -6.73 -4.76 -10.63
N THR A 359 -6.91 -5.35 -9.45
CA THR A 359 -8.07 -6.20 -9.19
C THR A 359 -9.34 -5.32 -9.08
N LYS A 360 -10.50 -5.91 -9.26
CA LYS A 360 -11.72 -5.34 -8.70
C LYS A 360 -11.59 -5.27 -7.17
N PRO A 361 -12.43 -4.48 -6.48
CA PRO A 361 -12.49 -4.55 -5.03
C PRO A 361 -12.65 -5.99 -4.57
N VAL A 362 -11.89 -6.37 -3.53
CA VAL A 362 -11.89 -7.74 -2.98
C VAL A 362 -12.89 -7.90 -1.83
N GLU A 363 -13.57 -6.82 -1.49
CA GLU A 363 -14.61 -6.72 -0.48
C GLU A 363 -15.96 -6.39 -1.15
N ASP A 364 -17.08 -6.69 -0.48
CA ASP A 364 -18.42 -6.34 -0.96
C ASP A 364 -18.61 -4.82 -1.07
N ARG A 365 -18.05 -4.05 -0.11
CA ARG A 365 -17.93 -2.60 -0.26
C ARG A 365 -16.83 -2.30 -1.29
N PRO A 366 -17.04 -1.36 -2.24
CA PRO A 366 -16.03 -1.04 -3.26
C PRO A 366 -14.90 -0.17 -2.67
N THR A 367 -14.16 -0.74 -1.73
CA THR A 367 -13.13 -0.05 -0.95
C THR A 367 -11.73 -0.56 -1.28
N LEU A 368 -11.38 -1.76 -0.81
CA LEU A 368 -10.03 -2.30 -0.92
C LEU A 368 -9.83 -3.10 -2.22
N PHE A 369 -8.72 -2.86 -2.92
CA PHE A 369 -8.26 -3.70 -4.04
C PHE A 369 -6.75 -3.89 -4.01
N PHE A 370 -6.22 -4.68 -4.93
CA PHE A 370 -4.80 -4.93 -5.08
C PHE A 370 -4.30 -4.49 -6.45
N GLU A 371 -3.08 -3.99 -6.47
CA GLU A 371 -2.29 -3.79 -7.68
C GLU A 371 -1.23 -4.89 -7.76
N ILE A 372 -1.03 -5.46 -8.94
CA ILE A 372 0.13 -6.31 -9.24
C ILE A 372 1.05 -5.51 -10.12
N ILE A 373 2.30 -5.34 -9.69
CA ILE A 373 3.28 -4.50 -10.38
C ILE A 373 4.60 -5.23 -10.62
N GLN A 374 5.17 -5.03 -11.80
CA GLN A 374 6.53 -5.42 -12.14
C GLN A 374 7.28 -4.19 -12.62
N ARG A 375 8.45 -3.94 -12.03
CA ARG A 375 9.31 -2.81 -12.39
C ARG A 375 10.56 -3.29 -13.11
N MET A 376 10.82 -2.73 -14.28
CA MET A 376 12.01 -2.97 -15.09
C MET A 376 12.83 -1.67 -15.19
N GLY A 377 13.26 -1.17 -14.04
CA GLY A 377 13.99 0.08 -13.89
C GLY A 377 13.13 1.26 -13.46
N ALA A 378 11.90 1.38 -13.97
CA ALA A 378 11.02 2.50 -13.72
C ALA A 378 10.78 2.76 -12.22
N GLN A 379 10.83 4.04 -11.82
CA GLN A 379 10.57 4.52 -10.47
C GLN A 379 9.18 5.15 -10.34
N GLY A 380 8.54 5.49 -11.45
CA GLY A 380 7.23 6.13 -11.52
C GLY A 380 6.07 5.24 -11.05
N PHE A 381 4.86 5.76 -11.19
CA PHE A 381 3.61 5.13 -10.74
C PHE A 381 2.62 4.89 -11.90
N GLY A 382 3.13 4.83 -13.14
CA GLY A 382 2.28 4.57 -14.29
C GLY A 382 1.39 5.75 -14.69
N ALA A 383 1.93 6.98 -14.69
CA ALA A 383 1.18 8.18 -15.06
C ALA A 383 0.48 8.06 -16.41
N GLY A 384 1.15 7.44 -17.40
CA GLY A 384 0.57 7.17 -18.72
C GLY A 384 -0.59 6.16 -18.70
N ASN A 385 -0.76 5.41 -17.62
CA ASN A 385 -1.84 4.44 -17.45
C ASN A 385 -3.06 5.03 -16.70
N PHE A 386 -2.94 6.20 -16.07
CA PHE A 386 -4.01 6.76 -15.23
C PHE A 386 -5.34 6.87 -15.98
N LYS A 387 -5.33 7.40 -17.20
CA LYS A 387 -6.55 7.51 -17.99
C LYS A 387 -7.23 6.15 -18.20
N ALA A 388 -6.47 5.13 -18.62
CA ALA A 388 -6.99 3.79 -18.86
C ALA A 388 -7.52 3.14 -17.57
N LEU A 389 -6.82 3.34 -16.45
CA LEU A 389 -7.23 2.88 -15.13
C LEU A 389 -8.56 3.55 -14.71
N PHE A 390 -8.66 4.87 -14.80
CA PHE A 390 -9.86 5.60 -14.39
C PHE A 390 -11.08 5.24 -15.24
N GLU A 391 -10.93 5.18 -16.56
CA GLU A 391 -12.02 4.74 -17.45
C GLU A 391 -12.48 3.31 -17.11
N SER A 392 -11.57 2.43 -16.67
CA SER A 392 -11.91 1.07 -16.24
C SER A 392 -12.68 1.07 -14.91
N ILE A 393 -12.29 1.91 -13.95
CA ILE A 393 -12.99 2.04 -12.67
C ILE A 393 -14.37 2.69 -12.89
N GLU A 394 -14.47 3.72 -13.71
CA GLU A 394 -15.74 4.38 -14.05
C GLU A 394 -16.75 3.39 -14.69
N ARG A 395 -16.29 2.48 -15.55
CA ARG A 395 -17.14 1.39 -16.06
C ARG A 395 -17.67 0.49 -14.94
N GLU A 396 -16.83 0.16 -13.96
CA GLU A 396 -17.26 -0.62 -12.78
C GLU A 396 -18.23 0.17 -11.89
N GLN A 397 -17.99 1.48 -11.68
CA GLN A 397 -18.93 2.35 -10.95
C GLN A 397 -20.27 2.44 -11.65
N ALA A 398 -20.28 2.59 -12.99
CA ALA A 398 -21.50 2.59 -13.80
C ALA A 398 -22.26 1.27 -13.68
N ASN A 399 -21.57 0.14 -13.71
CA ASN A 399 -22.17 -1.19 -13.52
C ASN A 399 -22.82 -1.35 -12.14
N ARG A 400 -22.24 -0.74 -11.12
CA ARG A 400 -22.80 -0.72 -9.76
C ARG A 400 -23.85 0.37 -9.53
N GLY A 401 -23.99 1.33 -10.46
CA GLY A 401 -24.88 2.49 -10.32
C GLY A 401 -24.38 3.55 -9.33
N THR A 402 -23.05 3.66 -9.15
CA THR A 402 -22.41 4.60 -8.21
C THR A 402 -21.61 5.72 -8.89
N LEU A 403 -21.58 5.74 -10.25
CA LEU A 403 -20.92 6.78 -11.06
C LEU A 403 -21.73 8.08 -11.11
#